data_4bc3510d8a732e7e63b5138ae4c8219e
#
_entry.id   4bc3510d8a732e7e63b5138ae4c8219e
#
_cell.length_a   1.000
_cell.length_b   1.000
_cell.length_c   1.000
_cell.angle_alpha   90.00
_cell.angle_beta   90.00
_cell.angle_gamma   90.00
#
_symmetry.space_group_name_H-M   'P 1'
#
loop_
_entity.id
_entity.type
_entity.pdbx_description
1 polymer ?
#
loop_
_entity_poly.entity_id
_entity_poly.type
_entity_poly.pdbx_seq_one_letter_code
_entity_poly.pdbx_strand_id
1 'polypeptide(L)'
;KNLDREENIVIITDSLNVDIDKRLTKIFPNSIKIKPEFEGYILPELLDSLLVDSLPNNVIIESEIFTLISSVISQLNSQITSERDVKLFTTYRGNQYEDSSINLKDLGNLSFTYSSISKKIGNDSISDFESNYIKMFGSLPNKDIIRGYDTTKDILLRVLIDSNINKTIKYDEQSYIESKFSYKIDSLGGLYNTSFFILRHKDYNIEEIID
;
A
#
# COMPACT_ATOMS: atom_id res chain seq x y z
N LYS A 1 5.87 -2.07 18.97
CA LYS A 1 6.54 -1.32 20.05
C LYS A 1 5.76 -0.04 20.27
N ASN A 2 5.26 0.14 21.51
CA ASN A 2 4.50 1.28 22.02
C ASN A 2 3.15 1.55 21.34
N LEU A 3 2.21 0.64 21.58
CA LEU A 3 0.77 0.81 21.40
C LEU A 3 0.12 1.52 22.64
N ASP A 4 0.87 2.36 23.34
CA ASP A 4 0.40 3.11 24.51
C ASP A 4 -0.09 4.53 24.16
N ARG A 5 -0.23 4.86 22.90
CA ARG A 5 -1.04 6.02 22.47
C ARG A 5 -2.44 5.52 22.19
N GLU A 6 -3.41 6.08 22.88
CA GLU A 6 -4.80 5.88 22.55
C GLU A 6 -5.02 6.41 21.14
N GLU A 7 -5.22 5.52 20.18
CA GLU A 7 -5.54 5.83 18.79
C GLU A 7 -6.93 5.31 18.50
N ASN A 8 -7.72 6.11 17.79
CA ASN A 8 -9.00 5.65 17.29
C ASN A 8 -8.80 4.87 15.99
N ILE A 9 -9.19 3.60 15.95
CA ILE A 9 -9.05 2.74 14.78
C ILE A 9 -10.44 2.36 14.26
N VAL A 10 -10.73 2.78 13.03
CA VAL A 10 -11.97 2.48 12.32
C VAL A 10 -11.65 1.56 11.15
N ILE A 11 -12.34 0.43 11.04
CA ILE A 11 -12.17 -0.53 9.94
C ILE A 11 -13.44 -0.54 9.09
N ILE A 12 -13.27 -0.28 7.80
CA ILE A 12 -14.33 -0.28 6.79
C ILE A 12 -14.06 -1.45 5.85
N THR A 13 -14.94 -2.46 5.84
CA THR A 13 -14.81 -3.61 4.95
C THR A 13 -16.13 -3.89 4.25
N ASP A 14 -16.07 -4.28 2.98
CA ASP A 14 -17.23 -4.80 2.27
C ASP A 14 -17.44 -6.30 2.52
N SER A 15 -18.52 -6.86 1.97
CA SER A 15 -18.88 -8.27 2.16
C SER A 15 -17.93 -9.25 1.44
N LEU A 16 -17.09 -8.79 0.52
CA LEU A 16 -16.16 -9.62 -0.25
C LEU A 16 -14.84 -9.86 0.50
N ASN A 17 -14.49 -8.98 1.44
CA ASN A 17 -13.21 -8.98 2.14
C ASN A 17 -13.25 -9.62 3.54
N VAL A 18 -14.03 -10.69 3.72
CA VAL A 18 -14.26 -11.36 5.02
C VAL A 18 -12.97 -11.86 5.68
N ASP A 19 -12.02 -12.39 4.92
CA ASP A 19 -10.79 -12.94 5.49
C ASP A 19 -9.84 -11.83 5.94
N ILE A 20 -9.80 -10.71 5.24
CA ILE A 20 -9.04 -9.53 5.66
C ILE A 20 -9.67 -8.94 6.91
N ASP A 21 -11.01 -8.82 6.97
CA ASP A 21 -11.73 -8.35 8.16
C ASP A 21 -11.39 -9.19 9.40
N LYS A 22 -11.37 -10.52 9.29
CA LYS A 22 -10.98 -11.41 10.40
C LYS A 22 -9.53 -11.17 10.87
N ARG A 23 -8.60 -10.98 9.93
CA ARG A 23 -7.19 -10.72 10.25
C ARG A 23 -7.02 -9.37 10.93
N LEU A 24 -7.64 -8.32 10.40
CA LEU A 24 -7.61 -6.97 11.00
C LEU A 24 -8.23 -6.98 12.40
N THR A 25 -9.35 -7.70 12.59
CA THR A 25 -9.96 -7.87 13.92
C THR A 25 -9.02 -8.48 14.95
N LYS A 26 -8.22 -9.46 14.52
CA LYS A 26 -7.25 -10.11 15.41
C LYS A 26 -6.10 -9.18 15.78
N ILE A 27 -5.70 -8.29 14.86
CA ILE A 27 -4.62 -7.31 15.09
C ILE A 27 -5.12 -6.14 15.92
N PHE A 28 -6.34 -5.65 15.64
CA PHE A 28 -6.98 -4.50 16.28
C PHE A 28 -8.30 -4.88 16.94
N PRO A 29 -8.26 -5.59 18.08
CA PRO A 29 -9.47 -6.12 18.72
C PRO A 29 -10.42 -5.04 19.24
N ASN A 30 -9.92 -3.85 19.52
CA ASN A 30 -10.71 -2.70 20.01
C ASN A 30 -11.15 -1.73 18.89
N SER A 31 -10.93 -2.08 17.62
CA SER A 31 -11.33 -1.24 16.50
C SER A 31 -12.84 -1.16 16.32
N ILE A 32 -13.31 -0.02 15.86
CA ILE A 32 -14.70 0.18 15.46
C ILE A 32 -14.86 -0.34 14.02
N LYS A 33 -15.91 -1.10 13.76
CA LYS A 33 -16.15 -1.70 12.45
C LYS A 33 -17.38 -1.14 11.80
N ILE A 34 -17.25 -0.80 10.52
CA ILE A 34 -18.35 -0.38 9.68
C ILE A 34 -18.44 -1.30 8.47
N LYS A 35 -19.66 -1.70 8.15
CA LYS A 35 -20.00 -2.31 6.85
C LYS A 35 -20.91 -1.37 6.10
N PRO A 36 -20.69 -1.14 4.80
CA PRO A 36 -21.59 -0.32 3.98
C PRO A 36 -22.97 -0.95 3.94
N GLU A 37 -24.02 -0.14 4.10
CA GLU A 37 -25.41 -0.64 4.14
C GLU A 37 -25.94 -0.97 2.74
N PHE A 38 -25.77 -0.10 1.76
CA PHE A 38 -26.27 -0.30 0.39
C PHE A 38 -25.17 0.06 -0.63
N GLU A 39 -24.96 -0.81 -1.62
CA GLU A 39 -24.13 -0.58 -2.82
C GLU A 39 -22.80 0.17 -2.59
N GLY A 40 -22.19 0.00 -1.41
CA GLY A 40 -20.93 0.62 -1.10
C GLY A 40 -21.02 2.09 -0.66
N TYR A 41 -22.09 2.47 0.05
CA TYR A 41 -22.22 3.82 0.63
C TYR A 41 -22.23 3.77 2.15
N ILE A 42 -21.61 4.76 2.77
CA ILE A 42 -21.65 5.02 4.22
C ILE A 42 -22.21 6.42 4.42
N LEU A 43 -23.18 6.55 5.34
CA LEU A 43 -23.75 7.84 5.68
C LEU A 43 -22.68 8.76 6.30
N PRO A 44 -22.55 10.01 5.84
CA PRO A 44 -21.56 10.94 6.36
C PRO A 44 -21.65 11.14 7.88
N GLU A 45 -22.88 11.22 8.40
CA GLU A 45 -23.14 11.42 9.84
C GLU A 45 -22.65 10.22 10.66
N LEU A 46 -22.76 9.01 10.11
CA LEU A 46 -22.23 7.80 10.76
C LEU A 46 -20.71 7.87 10.82
N LEU A 47 -20.05 8.18 9.70
CA LEU A 47 -18.60 8.25 9.64
C LEU A 47 -18.07 9.36 10.56
N ASP A 48 -18.70 10.53 10.57
CA ASP A 48 -18.35 11.63 11.47
C ASP A 48 -18.46 11.25 12.95
N SER A 49 -19.54 10.55 13.33
CA SER A 49 -19.78 10.12 14.72
C SER A 49 -18.73 9.15 15.28
N LEU A 50 -17.94 8.53 14.42
CA LEU A 50 -16.90 7.56 14.79
C LEU A 50 -15.50 8.17 14.87
N LEU A 51 -15.33 9.38 14.38
CA LEU A 51 -14.07 10.12 14.48
C LEU A 51 -14.03 10.90 15.79
N VAL A 52 -12.89 10.88 16.43
CA VAL A 52 -12.67 11.48 17.75
C VAL A 52 -11.77 12.70 17.60
N ASP A 53 -12.17 13.82 18.17
CA ASP A 53 -11.33 14.99 18.27
C ASP A 53 -10.20 14.74 19.29
N SER A 54 -9.05 15.36 19.08
CA SER A 54 -7.89 15.28 19.97
C SER A 54 -7.18 13.89 20.02
N LEU A 55 -7.61 12.92 19.22
CA LEU A 55 -6.92 11.64 19.03
C LEU A 55 -6.60 11.43 17.54
N PRO A 56 -5.51 10.73 17.22
CA PRO A 56 -5.27 10.27 15.86
C PRO A 56 -6.36 9.28 15.43
N ASN A 57 -7.03 9.55 14.31
CA ASN A 57 -8.02 8.66 13.73
C ASN A 57 -7.37 7.89 12.57
N ASN A 58 -7.18 6.59 12.74
CA ASN A 58 -6.64 5.71 11.73
C ASN A 58 -7.77 4.90 11.10
N VAL A 59 -8.12 5.23 9.86
CA VAL A 59 -9.18 4.55 9.12
C VAL A 59 -8.56 3.56 8.15
N ILE A 60 -8.92 2.29 8.28
CA ILE A 60 -8.48 1.21 7.38
C ILE A 60 -9.65 0.85 6.47
N ILE A 61 -9.48 0.99 5.16
CA ILE A 61 -10.49 0.61 4.17
C ILE A 61 -10.01 -0.57 3.35
N GLU A 62 -10.81 -1.66 3.35
CA GLU A 62 -10.56 -2.86 2.56
C GLU A 62 -11.77 -3.13 1.67
N SER A 63 -11.71 -2.61 0.47
CA SER A 63 -12.77 -2.74 -0.55
C SER A 63 -12.21 -2.60 -1.96
N GLU A 64 -12.88 -3.24 -2.91
CA GLU A 64 -12.66 -3.05 -4.34
C GLU A 64 -13.80 -2.24 -4.98
N ILE A 65 -14.78 -1.81 -4.19
CA ILE A 65 -15.94 -1.04 -4.66
C ILE A 65 -15.52 0.43 -4.80
N PHE A 66 -15.37 0.88 -6.04
CA PHE A 66 -14.92 2.25 -6.35
C PHE A 66 -15.77 3.34 -5.68
N THR A 67 -17.11 3.19 -5.71
CA THR A 67 -18.03 4.17 -5.12
C THR A 67 -17.83 4.31 -3.60
N LEU A 68 -17.58 3.19 -2.91
CA LEU A 68 -17.26 3.20 -1.48
C LEU A 68 -15.94 3.92 -1.21
N ILE A 69 -14.88 3.55 -1.94
CA ILE A 69 -13.55 4.13 -1.79
C ILE A 69 -13.58 5.65 -2.01
N SER A 70 -14.15 6.08 -3.13
CA SER A 70 -14.24 7.49 -3.51
C SER A 70 -15.07 8.30 -2.50
N SER A 71 -16.21 7.76 -2.07
CA SER A 71 -17.07 8.39 -1.07
C SER A 71 -16.36 8.54 0.28
N VAL A 72 -15.71 7.49 0.76
CA VAL A 72 -14.97 7.50 2.04
C VAL A 72 -13.80 8.49 1.99
N ILE A 73 -13.02 8.51 0.92
CA ILE A 73 -11.92 9.48 0.77
C ILE A 73 -12.45 10.92 0.87
N SER A 74 -13.50 11.25 0.13
CA SER A 74 -14.09 12.58 0.13
C SER A 74 -14.66 12.96 1.49
N GLN A 75 -15.40 12.07 2.14
CA GLN A 75 -15.99 12.29 3.46
C GLN A 75 -14.90 12.50 4.53
N LEU A 76 -13.89 11.61 4.58
CA LEU A 76 -12.80 11.72 5.55
C LEU A 76 -11.99 13.02 5.35
N ASN A 77 -11.70 13.38 4.10
CA ASN A 77 -10.97 14.62 3.82
C ASN A 77 -11.75 15.86 4.32
N SER A 78 -13.09 15.85 4.23
CA SER A 78 -13.93 16.93 4.74
C SER A 78 -13.97 17.01 6.27
N GLN A 79 -13.58 15.96 6.98
CA GLN A 79 -13.58 15.87 8.45
C GLN A 79 -12.26 16.30 9.10
N ILE A 80 -11.23 16.56 8.30
CA ILE A 80 -9.92 17.01 8.82
C ILE A 80 -10.07 18.45 9.33
N THR A 81 -9.70 18.69 10.58
CA THR A 81 -9.66 20.00 11.22
C THR A 81 -8.34 20.21 11.97
N SER A 82 -8.17 21.35 12.62
CA SER A 82 -7.02 21.59 13.51
C SER A 82 -6.98 20.69 14.74
N GLU A 83 -8.11 20.11 15.12
CA GLU A 83 -8.28 19.27 16.32
C GLU A 83 -8.48 17.78 15.96
N ARG A 84 -8.77 17.49 14.69
CA ARG A 84 -9.09 16.15 14.20
C ARG A 84 -8.10 15.73 13.10
N ASP A 85 -7.13 14.91 13.47
CA ASP A 85 -6.19 14.26 12.54
C ASP A 85 -6.81 12.94 12.03
N VAL A 86 -6.87 12.76 10.71
CA VAL A 86 -7.43 11.57 10.07
C VAL A 86 -6.44 11.02 9.06
N LYS A 87 -6.10 9.73 9.20
CA LYS A 87 -5.22 9.00 8.29
C LYS A 87 -5.94 7.82 7.68
N LEU A 88 -5.69 7.59 6.40
CA LEU A 88 -6.29 6.49 5.64
C LEU A 88 -5.28 5.41 5.32
N PHE A 89 -5.68 4.17 5.49
CA PHE A 89 -4.85 3.00 5.24
C PHE A 89 -5.59 1.95 4.42
N THR A 90 -4.85 1.16 3.65
CA THR A 90 -5.31 -0.10 3.07
C THR A 90 -4.17 -1.12 3.05
N THR A 91 -4.48 -2.41 3.16
CA THR A 91 -3.47 -3.45 3.03
C THR A 91 -3.09 -3.68 1.57
N TYR A 92 -3.97 -3.35 0.63
CA TYR A 92 -3.73 -3.49 -0.80
C TYR A 92 -4.36 -2.33 -1.59
N ARG A 93 -3.51 -1.61 -2.34
CA ARG A 93 -3.95 -0.56 -3.25
C ARG A 93 -4.26 -1.15 -4.62
N GLY A 94 -5.55 -1.38 -4.89
CA GLY A 94 -6.03 -1.79 -6.21
C GLY A 94 -6.07 -0.65 -7.24
N ASN A 95 -6.43 -0.98 -8.47
CA ASN A 95 -6.55 -0.01 -9.57
C ASN A 95 -7.63 1.05 -9.34
N GLN A 96 -8.58 0.80 -8.43
CA GLN A 96 -9.65 1.73 -8.05
C GLN A 96 -9.11 3.07 -7.55
N TYR A 97 -7.94 3.06 -6.90
CA TYR A 97 -7.27 4.28 -6.43
C TYR A 97 -6.51 5.05 -7.52
N GLU A 98 -6.42 4.50 -8.75
CA GLU A 98 -5.79 5.13 -9.91
C GLU A 98 -6.81 5.87 -10.79
N ASP A 99 -8.09 5.80 -10.46
CA ASP A 99 -9.15 6.49 -11.20
C ASP A 99 -8.96 8.01 -11.12
N SER A 100 -9.10 8.68 -12.25
CA SER A 100 -8.87 10.12 -12.37
C SER A 100 -9.85 11.00 -11.57
N SER A 101 -10.95 10.42 -11.11
CA SER A 101 -11.92 11.12 -10.23
C SER A 101 -11.49 11.14 -8.76
N ILE A 102 -10.51 10.32 -8.36
CA ILE A 102 -9.90 10.41 -7.03
C ILE A 102 -8.90 11.56 -7.00
N ASN A 103 -9.15 12.52 -6.12
CA ASN A 103 -8.27 13.67 -5.97
C ASN A 103 -6.99 13.27 -5.20
N LEU A 104 -5.83 13.38 -5.85
CA LEU A 104 -4.54 13.08 -5.22
C LEU A 104 -4.25 13.97 -4.00
N LYS A 105 -4.77 15.20 -3.98
CA LYS A 105 -4.65 16.08 -2.84
C LYS A 105 -5.37 15.52 -1.62
N ASP A 106 -6.55 14.93 -1.80
CA ASP A 106 -7.32 14.32 -0.70
C ASP A 106 -6.58 13.11 -0.13
N LEU A 107 -5.97 12.28 -0.99
CA LEU A 107 -5.08 11.20 -0.55
C LEU A 107 -3.86 11.73 0.22
N GLY A 108 -3.28 12.84 -0.23
CA GLY A 108 -2.18 13.51 0.46
C GLY A 108 -2.58 14.05 1.84
N ASN A 109 -3.71 14.75 1.93
CA ASN A 109 -4.25 15.26 3.19
C ASN A 109 -4.52 14.14 4.21
N LEU A 110 -5.05 13.00 3.73
CA LEU A 110 -5.31 11.81 4.54
C LEU A 110 -4.04 10.97 4.80
N SER A 111 -2.87 11.40 4.34
CA SER A 111 -1.63 10.61 4.45
C SER A 111 -1.84 9.16 4.03
N PHE A 112 -2.58 8.92 2.93
CA PHE A 112 -3.00 7.60 2.50
C PHE A 112 -1.82 6.64 2.37
N THR A 113 -1.82 5.59 3.20
CA THR A 113 -0.71 4.66 3.34
C THR A 113 -1.14 3.25 2.97
N TYR A 114 -0.31 2.55 2.19
CA TYR A 114 -0.60 1.20 1.69
C TYR A 114 0.66 0.37 1.47
N SER A 115 0.52 -0.96 1.45
CA SER A 115 1.60 -1.85 1.04
C SER A 115 1.64 -2.02 -0.48
N SER A 116 2.84 -2.13 -1.06
CA SER A 116 3.05 -2.34 -2.48
C SER A 116 4.24 -3.25 -2.76
N ILE A 117 4.11 -4.08 -3.78
CA ILE A 117 5.23 -4.91 -4.26
C ILE A 117 6.15 -4.17 -5.24
N SER A 118 5.74 -2.98 -5.67
CA SER A 118 6.54 -2.11 -6.53
C SER A 118 6.47 -0.66 -6.05
N LYS A 119 7.59 0.04 -6.20
CA LYS A 119 7.71 1.47 -5.95
C LYS A 119 7.88 2.16 -7.28
N LYS A 120 6.93 3.01 -7.64
CA LYS A 120 7.12 3.89 -8.78
C LYS A 120 8.15 4.95 -8.41
N ILE A 121 9.28 4.96 -9.11
CA ILE A 121 10.26 6.04 -8.97
C ILE A 121 9.62 7.31 -9.52
N GLY A 122 9.74 8.42 -8.78
CA GLY A 122 9.31 9.73 -9.26
C GLY A 122 9.96 10.07 -10.61
N ASN A 123 9.28 10.84 -11.43
CA ASN A 123 9.67 11.16 -12.81
C ASN A 123 11.01 11.87 -12.96
N ASP A 124 11.78 12.11 -11.90
CA ASP A 124 12.92 13.01 -11.90
C ASP A 124 14.25 12.36 -12.29
N SER A 125 14.33 11.04 -12.39
CA SER A 125 15.54 10.35 -12.84
C SER A 125 15.22 9.08 -13.63
N ILE A 126 15.57 9.10 -14.91
CA ILE A 126 15.55 7.90 -15.77
C ILE A 126 16.74 7.02 -15.36
N SER A 127 16.49 5.79 -14.97
CA SER A 127 17.54 4.83 -14.65
C SER A 127 18.39 4.47 -15.87
N ASP A 128 19.60 3.96 -15.65
CA ASP A 128 20.45 3.48 -16.74
C ASP A 128 19.77 2.39 -17.58
N PHE A 129 18.96 1.54 -16.94
CA PHE A 129 18.18 0.53 -17.62
C PHE A 129 17.13 1.16 -18.55
N GLU A 130 16.34 2.12 -18.05
CA GLU A 130 15.31 2.81 -18.84
C GLU A 130 15.94 3.59 -20.00
N SER A 131 17.06 4.27 -19.74
CA SER A 131 17.81 4.99 -20.79
C SER A 131 18.27 4.05 -21.90
N ASN A 132 18.81 2.88 -21.56
CA ASN A 132 19.24 1.88 -22.52
C ASN A 132 18.06 1.24 -23.23
N TYR A 133 16.96 0.98 -22.51
CA TYR A 133 15.74 0.45 -23.11
C TYR A 133 15.15 1.40 -24.15
N ILE A 134 15.09 2.70 -23.86
CA ILE A 134 14.63 3.73 -24.82
C ILE A 134 15.50 3.73 -26.06
N LYS A 135 16.83 3.65 -25.92
CA LYS A 135 17.74 3.60 -27.09
C LYS A 135 17.50 2.38 -27.97
N MET A 136 17.13 1.24 -27.37
CA MET A 136 16.92 -0.02 -28.11
C MET A 136 15.52 -0.13 -28.72
N PHE A 137 14.50 0.35 -28.02
CA PHE A 137 13.09 0.09 -28.36
C PHE A 137 12.28 1.36 -28.69
N GLY A 138 12.85 2.55 -28.48
CA GLY A 138 12.22 3.83 -28.83
C GLY A 138 11.09 4.28 -27.87
N SER A 139 10.85 3.56 -26.79
CA SER A 139 9.82 3.88 -25.80
C SER A 139 10.26 3.55 -24.37
N LEU A 140 9.61 4.13 -23.36
CA LEU A 140 9.84 3.76 -21.97
C LEU A 140 9.36 2.31 -21.70
N PRO A 141 10.08 1.55 -20.85
CA PRO A 141 9.60 0.25 -20.39
C PRO A 141 8.32 0.43 -19.55
N ASN A 142 7.40 -0.50 -19.68
CA ASN A 142 6.25 -0.59 -18.78
C ASN A 142 6.62 -1.29 -17.44
N LYS A 143 5.69 -1.31 -16.49
CA LYS A 143 5.88 -1.94 -15.18
C LYS A 143 6.31 -3.41 -15.26
N ASP A 144 5.75 -4.17 -16.21
CA ASP A 144 6.05 -5.60 -16.33
C ASP A 144 7.47 -5.83 -16.83
N ILE A 145 7.95 -4.98 -17.74
CA ILE A 145 9.33 -5.02 -18.25
C ILE A 145 10.33 -4.70 -17.14
N ILE A 146 10.08 -3.65 -16.35
CA ILE A 146 10.94 -3.27 -15.23
C ILE A 146 10.96 -4.40 -14.17
N ARG A 147 9.79 -4.94 -13.84
CA ARG A 147 9.68 -6.05 -12.91
C ARG A 147 10.39 -7.31 -13.39
N GLY A 148 10.26 -7.64 -14.68
CA GLY A 148 11.00 -8.75 -15.30
C GLY A 148 12.50 -8.55 -15.22
N TYR A 149 12.98 -7.33 -15.49
CA TYR A 149 14.39 -6.99 -15.35
C TYR A 149 14.89 -7.13 -13.91
N ASP A 150 14.18 -6.53 -12.94
CA ASP A 150 14.55 -6.58 -11.52
C ASP A 150 14.60 -8.01 -11.01
N THR A 151 13.58 -8.82 -11.32
CA THR A 151 13.51 -10.24 -10.93
C THR A 151 14.65 -11.06 -11.54
N THR A 152 14.91 -10.86 -12.83
CA THR A 152 15.99 -11.58 -13.52
C THR A 152 17.35 -11.21 -12.95
N LYS A 153 17.56 -9.92 -12.70
CA LYS A 153 18.82 -9.41 -12.11
C LYS A 153 19.06 -9.98 -10.71
N ASP A 154 18.02 -10.00 -9.85
CA ASP A 154 18.14 -10.57 -8.50
C ASP A 154 18.50 -12.05 -8.55
N ILE A 155 17.79 -12.83 -9.37
CA ILE A 155 18.04 -14.27 -9.51
C ILE A 155 19.47 -14.54 -10.04
N LEU A 156 19.91 -13.82 -11.08
CA LEU A 156 21.25 -14.00 -11.63
C LEU A 156 22.34 -13.67 -10.62
N LEU A 157 22.19 -12.56 -9.87
CA LEU A 157 23.15 -12.20 -8.83
C LEU A 157 23.23 -13.26 -7.73
N ARG A 158 22.09 -13.82 -7.31
CA ARG A 158 22.05 -14.90 -6.31
C ARG A 158 22.71 -16.19 -6.82
N VAL A 159 22.43 -16.57 -8.06
CA VAL A 159 23.07 -17.76 -8.68
C VAL A 159 24.59 -17.58 -8.84
N LEU A 160 25.07 -16.36 -9.07
CA LEU A 160 26.51 -16.05 -9.09
C LEU A 160 27.16 -16.21 -7.71
N ILE A 161 26.42 -15.97 -6.63
CA ILE A 161 26.92 -16.14 -5.26
C ILE A 161 26.95 -17.62 -4.86
N ASP A 162 25.86 -18.34 -5.11
CA ASP A 162 25.76 -19.79 -4.88
C ASP A 162 24.81 -20.39 -5.92
N SER A 163 25.26 -21.47 -6.60
CA SER A 163 24.43 -22.19 -7.58
C SER A 163 23.15 -22.78 -6.98
N ASN A 164 23.13 -22.99 -5.66
CA ASN A 164 21.92 -23.33 -4.92
C ASN A 164 21.29 -22.06 -4.33
N ILE A 165 20.28 -21.53 -5.01
CA ILE A 165 19.59 -20.29 -4.63
C ILE A 165 19.04 -20.34 -3.19
N ASN A 166 18.66 -21.52 -2.67
CA ASN A 166 18.16 -21.67 -1.30
C ASN A 166 19.20 -21.26 -0.24
N LYS A 167 20.49 -21.35 -0.56
CA LYS A 167 21.55 -20.90 0.34
C LYS A 167 21.70 -19.38 0.38
N THR A 168 21.10 -18.68 -0.56
CA THR A 168 21.17 -17.20 -0.66
C THR A 168 20.09 -16.49 0.13
N ILE A 169 19.15 -17.22 0.74
CA ILE A 169 18.05 -16.67 1.57
C ILE A 169 18.57 -15.89 2.78
N LYS A 170 19.75 -16.26 3.28
CA LYS A 170 20.41 -15.60 4.41
C LYS A 170 20.91 -14.17 4.12
N TYR A 171 20.94 -13.78 2.86
CA TYR A 171 21.35 -12.42 2.49
C TYR A 171 20.19 -11.45 2.69
N ASP A 172 20.56 -10.22 3.08
CA ASP A 172 19.62 -9.14 3.35
C ASP A 172 18.75 -8.81 2.15
N GLU A 173 17.69 -8.06 2.42
CA GLU A 173 16.80 -7.52 1.40
C GLU A 173 17.57 -6.73 0.35
N GLN A 174 17.33 -7.02 -0.92
CA GLN A 174 17.91 -6.33 -2.06
C GLN A 174 16.87 -5.44 -2.74
N SER A 175 17.24 -4.18 -2.98
CA SER A 175 16.39 -3.22 -3.68
C SER A 175 16.91 -2.98 -5.11
N TYR A 176 15.98 -2.89 -6.05
CA TYR A 176 16.24 -2.66 -7.47
C TYR A 176 15.50 -1.42 -7.98
N ILE A 177 15.16 -1.35 -9.27
CA ILE A 177 14.54 -0.16 -9.86
C ILE A 177 13.16 0.10 -9.21
N GLU A 178 12.25 -0.88 -9.28
CA GLU A 178 10.90 -0.78 -8.71
C GLU A 178 10.57 -1.88 -7.70
N SER A 179 11.46 -2.85 -7.50
CA SER A 179 11.19 -4.05 -6.70
C SER A 179 12.20 -4.24 -5.56
N LYS A 180 11.77 -4.95 -4.51
CA LYS A 180 12.68 -5.47 -3.47
C LYS A 180 12.48 -6.97 -3.34
N PHE A 181 13.56 -7.65 -2.96
CA PHE A 181 13.54 -9.10 -2.80
C PHE A 181 14.22 -9.55 -1.51
N SER A 182 13.44 -10.26 -0.69
CA SER A 182 13.91 -11.07 0.43
C SER A 182 13.09 -12.35 0.44
N TYR A 183 13.74 -13.50 0.41
CA TYR A 183 13.07 -14.76 0.20
C TYR A 183 12.91 -15.56 1.50
N LYS A 184 11.81 -16.30 1.57
CA LYS A 184 11.60 -17.37 2.54
C LYS A 184 11.26 -18.65 1.82
N ILE A 185 11.52 -19.79 2.48
CA ILE A 185 11.12 -21.11 2.00
C ILE A 185 9.75 -21.44 2.60
N ASP A 186 8.83 -21.90 1.76
CA ASP A 186 7.56 -22.46 2.21
C ASP A 186 7.70 -23.91 2.68
N SER A 187 6.62 -24.49 3.17
CA SER A 187 6.59 -25.88 3.66
C SER A 187 6.84 -26.93 2.58
N LEU A 188 6.75 -26.57 1.30
CA LEU A 188 6.97 -27.44 0.14
C LEU A 188 8.36 -27.25 -0.49
N GLY A 189 9.17 -26.35 0.08
CA GLY A 189 10.50 -26.02 -0.42
C GLY A 189 10.52 -24.97 -1.53
N GLY A 190 9.40 -24.31 -1.81
CA GLY A 190 9.30 -23.20 -2.74
C GLY A 190 9.84 -21.90 -2.15
N LEU A 191 10.47 -21.08 -2.99
CA LEU A 191 10.90 -19.73 -2.60
C LEU A 191 9.80 -18.73 -2.91
N TYR A 192 9.49 -17.87 -1.95
CA TYR A 192 8.60 -16.74 -2.16
C TYR A 192 9.20 -15.46 -1.60
N ASN A 193 8.96 -14.35 -2.31
CA ASN A 193 9.38 -13.03 -1.88
C ASN A 193 8.51 -12.53 -0.71
N THR A 194 9.13 -12.02 0.34
CA THR A 194 8.46 -11.43 1.50
C THR A 194 8.63 -9.93 1.60
N SER A 195 9.41 -9.33 0.69
CA SER A 195 9.63 -7.89 0.69
C SER A 195 8.48 -7.14 0.05
N PHE A 196 8.17 -5.99 0.61
CA PHE A 196 7.20 -5.03 0.10
C PHE A 196 7.60 -3.63 0.55
N PHE A 197 7.06 -2.63 -0.10
CA PHE A 197 7.18 -1.23 0.28
C PHE A 197 5.97 -0.82 1.12
N ILE A 198 6.17 0.06 2.08
CA ILE A 198 5.09 0.86 2.65
C ILE A 198 5.16 2.23 1.99
N LEU A 199 4.15 2.58 1.24
CA LEU A 199 4.05 3.83 0.49
C LEU A 199 3.00 4.74 1.10
N ARG A 200 3.28 6.04 1.13
CA ARG A 200 2.38 7.06 1.64
C ARG A 200 2.22 8.21 0.65
N HIS A 201 0.99 8.64 0.44
CA HIS A 201 0.72 9.91 -0.22
C HIS A 201 1.06 11.06 0.72
N LYS A 202 1.80 12.02 0.19
CA LYS A 202 2.14 13.28 0.86
C LYS A 202 2.05 14.41 -0.15
N ASP A 203 1.13 15.33 0.05
CA ASP A 203 0.75 16.31 -0.95
C ASP A 203 0.37 15.61 -2.27
N TYR A 204 1.08 15.89 -3.36
CA TYR A 204 0.88 15.25 -4.67
C TYR A 204 1.88 14.12 -4.97
N ASN A 205 2.74 13.78 -4.02
CA ASN A 205 3.81 12.81 -4.20
C ASN A 205 3.51 11.51 -3.43
N ILE A 206 4.24 10.46 -3.79
CA ILE A 206 4.25 9.21 -3.05
C ILE A 206 5.67 9.01 -2.52
N GLU A 207 5.77 8.84 -1.20
CA GLU A 207 7.04 8.57 -0.51
C GLU A 207 7.04 7.16 0.08
N GLU A 208 8.22 6.57 0.19
CA GLU A 208 8.41 5.32 0.95
C GLU A 208 8.60 5.65 2.42
N ILE A 209 7.87 4.95 3.30
CA ILE A 209 8.11 4.98 4.73
C ILE A 209 9.20 3.95 5.03
N ILE A 210 10.34 4.41 5.53
CA ILE A 210 11.46 3.59 5.99
C ILE A 210 11.47 3.68 7.51
N ASP A 211 11.34 2.55 8.21
CA ASP A 211 11.45 2.46 9.67
C ASP A 211 12.92 2.50 10.15
#